data_4a3758b8a922791a08bf8c8525f937f8
#
_entry.id   4a3758b8a922791a08bf8c8525f937f8
#
_cell.length_a   1.000
_cell.length_b   1.000
_cell.length_c   1.000
_cell.angle_alpha   90.00
_cell.angle_beta   90.00
_cell.angle_gamma   90.00
#
_symmetry.space_group_name_H-M   'P 1'
#
loop_
_entity.id
_entity.type
_entity.pdbx_description
1 polymer ?
#
loop_
_entity_poly.entity_id
_entity_poly.type
_entity_poly.pdbx_seq_one_letter_code
_entity_poly.pdbx_strand_id
1 'polypeptide(L)'
;MNLAVEQMIFTSAVFRDTNVAELARTIGMAPSSLYKKIRRNTLKPWELSKIGKALGAEYVFYYSFPDGSKIGTLDKHRHKGK
;
A
#
# COMPACT_ATOMS: atom_id res chain seq x y z
N MET A 1 -11.97 0.66 -13.01
CA MET A 1 -12.05 0.25 -11.65
C MET A 1 -10.85 -0.60 -11.26
N ASN A 2 -10.28 -0.31 -10.13
CA ASN A 2 -9.07 -1.03 -9.76
C ASN A 2 -9.27 -1.86 -8.50
N LEU A 3 -9.87 -3.03 -8.71
CA LEU A 3 -10.13 -3.93 -7.61
C LEU A 3 -8.86 -4.49 -6.99
N ALA A 4 -7.75 -4.45 -7.74
CA ALA A 4 -6.51 -5.01 -7.24
C ALA A 4 -6.01 -4.25 -6.01
N VAL A 5 -6.07 -2.92 -6.04
CA VAL A 5 -5.61 -2.13 -4.91
C VAL A 5 -6.54 -2.30 -3.72
N GLU A 6 -7.84 -2.24 -3.97
CA GLU A 6 -8.83 -2.42 -2.92
C GLU A 6 -8.66 -3.79 -2.25
N GLN A 7 -8.53 -4.82 -3.07
CA GLN A 7 -8.38 -6.17 -2.58
C GLN A 7 -7.09 -6.32 -1.76
N MET A 8 -6.01 -5.73 -2.25
CA MET A 8 -4.73 -5.78 -1.56
C MET A 8 -4.83 -5.19 -0.16
N ILE A 9 -5.49 -4.03 -0.04
CA ILE A 9 -5.59 -3.37 1.25
C ILE A 9 -6.46 -4.17 2.21
N PHE A 10 -7.62 -4.63 1.76
CA PHE A 10 -8.51 -5.37 2.63
C PHE A 10 -7.90 -6.72 3.04
N THR A 11 -7.29 -7.40 2.11
CA THR A 11 -6.67 -8.68 2.40
C THR A 11 -5.51 -8.51 3.38
N SER A 12 -4.72 -7.46 3.18
CA SER A 12 -3.60 -7.20 4.08
C SER A 12 -4.07 -6.86 5.49
N ALA A 13 -5.17 -6.12 5.60
CA ALA A 13 -5.71 -5.79 6.90
C ALA A 13 -6.13 -7.06 7.64
N VAL A 14 -6.80 -7.96 6.95
CA VAL A 14 -7.20 -9.23 7.56
C VAL A 14 -5.97 -10.03 7.96
N PHE A 15 -4.98 -10.07 7.09
CA PHE A 15 -3.73 -10.78 7.36
C PHE A 15 -3.06 -10.29 8.64
N ARG A 16 -3.14 -8.99 8.91
CA ARG A 16 -2.54 -8.41 10.10
C ARG A 16 -3.52 -8.27 11.25
N ASP A 17 -4.69 -8.88 11.12
CA ASP A 17 -5.69 -8.88 12.16
C ASP A 17 -6.12 -7.46 12.54
N THR A 18 -6.35 -6.64 11.52
CA THR A 18 -6.79 -5.27 11.72
C THR A 18 -7.86 -4.94 10.69
N ASN A 19 -8.22 -3.69 10.56
CA ASN A 19 -9.23 -3.28 9.61
C ASN A 19 -8.93 -1.89 9.09
N VAL A 20 -9.66 -1.48 8.07
CA VAL A 20 -9.42 -0.21 7.40
C VAL A 20 -9.61 0.97 8.35
N ALA A 21 -10.57 0.89 9.25
CA ALA A 21 -10.80 1.97 10.19
C ALA A 21 -9.60 2.21 11.09
N GLU A 22 -8.98 1.12 11.54
CA GLU A 22 -7.79 1.23 12.38
C GLU A 22 -6.60 1.75 11.58
N LEU A 23 -6.47 1.29 10.36
CA LEU A 23 -5.40 1.78 9.49
C LEU A 23 -5.53 3.29 9.29
N ALA A 24 -6.76 3.75 9.06
CA ALA A 24 -7.01 5.17 8.89
C ALA A 24 -6.58 5.96 10.11
N ARG A 25 -6.94 5.49 11.29
CA ARG A 25 -6.56 6.18 12.50
C ARG A 25 -5.05 6.24 12.67
N THR A 26 -4.39 5.15 12.36
CA THR A 26 -2.94 5.10 12.48
C THR A 26 -2.24 6.10 11.58
N ILE A 27 -2.77 6.32 10.39
CA ILE A 27 -2.14 7.25 9.46
C ILE A 27 -2.71 8.67 9.57
N GLY A 28 -3.59 8.89 10.55
CA GLY A 28 -4.12 10.23 10.79
C GLY A 28 -5.21 10.67 9.83
N MET A 29 -5.99 9.73 9.35
CA MET A 29 -7.05 10.01 8.39
C MET A 29 -8.39 9.53 8.94
N ALA A 30 -9.46 10.25 8.63
CA ALA A 30 -10.78 9.79 9.02
C ALA A 30 -11.12 8.50 8.27
N PRO A 31 -11.68 7.50 8.95
CA PRO A 31 -12.03 6.24 8.29
C PRO A 31 -12.88 6.41 7.04
N SER A 32 -13.87 7.29 7.09
CA SER A 32 -14.72 7.48 5.91
C SER A 32 -13.95 8.04 4.74
N SER A 33 -12.96 8.88 5.01
CA SER A 33 -12.12 9.43 3.95
C SER A 33 -11.28 8.34 3.30
N LEU A 34 -10.71 7.49 4.12
CA LEU A 34 -9.89 6.41 3.59
C LEU A 34 -10.74 5.44 2.76
N TYR A 35 -11.92 5.07 3.24
CA TYR A 35 -12.81 4.21 2.48
C TYR A 35 -13.14 4.81 1.11
N LYS A 36 -13.43 6.11 1.08
CA LYS A 36 -13.74 6.76 -0.19
C LYS A 36 -12.56 6.71 -1.15
N LYS A 37 -11.37 6.96 -0.65
CA LYS A 37 -10.19 6.93 -1.51
C LYS A 37 -9.92 5.54 -2.05
N ILE A 38 -10.12 4.53 -1.22
CA ILE A 38 -9.94 3.16 -1.68
C ILE A 38 -10.94 2.84 -2.78
N ARG A 39 -12.21 3.14 -2.55
CA ARG A 39 -13.24 2.80 -3.52
C ARG A 39 -13.10 3.57 -4.82
N ARG A 40 -12.67 4.81 -4.75
CA ARG A 40 -12.50 5.63 -5.94
C ARG A 40 -11.14 5.43 -6.59
N ASN A 41 -10.31 4.63 -5.97
CA ASN A 41 -8.96 4.37 -6.47
C ASN A 41 -8.18 5.67 -6.65
N THR A 42 -8.25 6.53 -5.64
CA THR A 42 -7.55 7.80 -5.68
C THR A 42 -6.41 7.90 -4.69
N LEU A 43 -5.99 6.78 -4.13
CA LEU A 43 -4.85 6.76 -3.23
C LEU A 43 -3.57 7.02 -4.02
N LYS A 44 -2.77 7.92 -3.49
CA LYS A 44 -1.49 8.23 -4.11
C LYS A 44 -0.42 7.30 -3.58
N PRO A 45 0.69 7.15 -4.30
CA PRO A 45 1.75 6.23 -3.85
C PRO A 45 2.22 6.48 -2.42
N TRP A 46 2.34 7.75 -2.01
CA TRP A 46 2.79 8.01 -0.65
C TRP A 46 1.72 7.65 0.39
N GLU A 47 0.45 7.67 0.00
CA GLU A 47 -0.60 7.21 0.90
C GLU A 47 -0.56 5.69 1.03
N LEU A 48 -0.30 5.00 -0.07
CA LEU A 48 -0.16 3.55 -0.03
C LEU A 48 1.03 3.15 0.83
N SER A 49 2.11 3.93 0.77
CA SER A 49 3.26 3.67 1.63
C SER A 49 2.92 3.84 3.09
N LYS A 50 2.12 4.84 3.43
CA LYS A 50 1.70 5.04 4.82
C LYS A 50 0.86 3.88 5.30
N ILE A 51 -0.04 3.41 4.46
CA ILE A 51 -0.87 2.26 4.81
C ILE A 51 0.04 1.04 5.02
N GLY A 52 1.03 0.87 4.18
CA GLY A 52 1.98 -0.22 4.33
C GLY A 52 2.65 -0.18 5.68
N LYS A 53 3.12 0.98 6.09
CA LYS A 53 3.77 1.12 7.39
C LYS A 53 2.82 0.79 8.52
N ALA A 54 1.57 1.22 8.41
CA ALA A 54 0.57 0.92 9.43
C ALA A 54 0.33 -0.58 9.53
N LEU A 55 0.53 -1.30 8.44
CA LEU A 55 0.37 -2.75 8.42
C LEU A 55 1.63 -3.47 8.92
N GLY A 56 2.68 -2.73 9.22
CA GLY A 56 3.94 -3.34 9.58
C GLY A 56 4.64 -3.91 8.36
N ALA A 57 4.37 -3.35 7.20
CA ALA A 57 4.89 -3.86 5.94
C ALA A 57 5.50 -2.73 5.14
N GLU A 58 5.96 -3.06 3.97
CA GLU A 58 6.52 -2.07 3.06
C GLU A 58 5.74 -2.15 1.76
N TYR A 59 5.32 -1.00 1.24
CA TYR A 59 4.63 -0.97 -0.03
C TYR A 59 5.68 -0.88 -1.13
N VAL A 60 5.68 -1.85 -2.02
CA VAL A 60 6.64 -1.87 -3.13
C VAL A 60 5.89 -2.02 -4.44
N PHE A 61 6.44 -1.39 -5.48
CA PHE A 61 5.90 -1.57 -6.82
C PHE A 61 7.05 -1.44 -7.79
N TYR A 62 6.91 -2.05 -8.96
CA TYR A 62 7.97 -2.03 -9.93
C TYR A 62 7.44 -2.40 -11.30
N TYR A 63 8.26 -2.06 -12.30
CA TYR A 63 8.03 -2.56 -13.64
C TYR A 63 8.84 -3.84 -13.76
N SER A 64 8.22 -4.83 -14.34
CA SER A 64 8.88 -6.10 -14.58
C SER A 64 9.08 -6.23 -16.09
N PHE A 65 10.30 -6.44 -16.49
CA PHE A 65 10.64 -6.51 -17.91
C PHE A 65 10.78 -7.95 -18.37
N PRO A 66 10.61 -8.20 -19.67
CA PRO A 66 10.67 -9.59 -20.16
C PRO A 66 11.96 -10.32 -19.86
N ASP A 67 13.06 -9.58 -19.71
CA ASP A 67 14.35 -10.22 -19.40
C ASP A 67 14.53 -10.53 -17.92
N GLY A 68 13.50 -10.27 -17.14
CA GLY A 68 13.57 -10.56 -15.71
C GLY A 68 13.98 -9.41 -14.83
N SER A 69 14.39 -8.29 -15.41
CA SER A 69 14.79 -7.17 -14.59
C SER A 69 13.56 -6.45 -14.03
N LYS A 70 13.76 -5.77 -12.91
CA LYS A 70 12.71 -5.02 -12.23
C LYS A 70 13.24 -3.68 -11.80
N ILE A 71 12.45 -2.65 -12.03
CA ILE A 71 12.83 -1.30 -11.66
C ILE A 71 11.70 -0.66 -10.86
N GLY A 72 12.00 -0.21 -9.66
CA GLY A 72 10.98 0.42 -8.82
C GLY A 72 11.48 0.65 -7.42
N THR A 73 10.58 0.70 -6.47
CA THR A 73 10.92 1.05 -5.09
C THR A 73 11.88 0.06 -4.46
N LEU A 74 11.87 -1.15 -4.94
CA LEU A 74 12.74 -2.18 -4.41
C LEU A 74 14.20 -1.82 -4.56
N ASP A 75 14.56 -1.20 -5.65
CA ASP A 75 15.94 -0.82 -5.91
C ASP A 75 16.45 0.20 -4.92
N LYS A 76 15.62 1.17 -4.60
CA LYS A 76 15.95 2.17 -3.66
C LYS A 76 16.23 1.57 -2.30
N HIS A 77 15.40 0.65 -1.91
CA HIS A 77 15.54 -0.03 -0.65
C HIS A 77 16.83 -0.81 -0.60
N ARG A 78 17.18 -1.42 -1.67
CA ARG A 78 18.37 -2.20 -1.76
C ARG A 78 19.63 -1.34 -1.59
N HIS A 79 19.60 -0.16 -2.11
CA HIS A 79 20.70 0.75 -1.95
C HIS A 79 20.99 1.05 -0.52
N LYS A 80 19.97 1.21 0.25
CA LYS A 80 20.17 1.50 1.63
C LYS A 80 20.81 0.38 2.37
N GLY A 81 20.61 -0.79 1.93
CA GLY A 81 21.14 -1.95 2.58
C GLY A 81 22.63 -2.04 2.52
N LYS A 82 23.24 -1.21 1.71
CA LYS A 82 24.66 -1.28 1.64
C LYS A 82 25.36 -0.60 2.76
#